data_d0c1dcbc06878321b1b4773407132fbb
#
_entry.id   d0c1dcbc06878321b1b4773407132fbb
#
_cell.length_a   1.000
_cell.length_b   1.000
_cell.length_c   1.000
_cell.angle_alpha   90.00
_cell.angle_beta   90.00
_cell.angle_gamma   90.00
#
_symmetry.space_group_name_H-M   'P 1'
#
loop_
_entity.id
_entity.type
_entity.pdbx_description
1 polymer ?
#
loop_
_entity_poly.entity_id
_entity_poly.type
_entity_poly.pdbx_seq_one_letter_code
_entity_poly.pdbx_strand_id
1 'polypeptide(L)'
;MRLAGGAAQGVIGPLLEAGAARVVIANRTAAKAKTLAERFPGASGQGYEGLDGEFDLVVNATSAGLADAAPLLPPGVLRGGVLAYDMVYGRETPFLAEAKKAGARTSDGLGMLVEQAAESFFIWRGVRPQTRPVLARLRGA
;
A
#
# COMPACT_ATOMS: atom_id res chain seq x y z
N MET A 1 -8.81 -0.15 -2.37
CA MET A 1 -7.47 0.04 -2.93
C MET A 1 -7.53 0.05 -4.45
N ARG A 2 -7.12 1.12 -5.10
CA ARG A 2 -7.11 1.21 -6.57
C ARG A 2 -5.78 0.68 -7.08
N LEU A 3 -5.75 -0.55 -7.58
CA LEU A 3 -4.57 -1.17 -8.14
C LEU A 3 -4.52 -0.94 -9.65
N ALA A 4 -3.75 0.03 -10.08
CA ALA A 4 -3.39 0.19 -11.48
C ALA A 4 -1.87 0.31 -11.56
N GLY A 5 -1.21 -0.68 -12.13
CA GLY A 5 0.21 -0.65 -12.45
C GLY A 5 1.10 -1.61 -11.67
N GLY A 6 2.39 -1.64 -12.02
CA GLY A 6 3.38 -2.56 -11.48
C GLY A 6 3.58 -2.51 -9.96
N ALA A 7 3.38 -1.34 -9.35
CA ALA A 7 3.52 -1.16 -7.91
C ALA A 7 2.58 -2.06 -7.08
N ALA A 8 1.33 -2.18 -7.51
CA ALA A 8 0.37 -3.05 -6.85
C ALA A 8 0.73 -4.53 -6.96
N GLN A 9 1.18 -4.96 -8.13
CA GLN A 9 1.60 -6.34 -8.37
C GLN A 9 2.79 -6.70 -7.47
N GLY A 10 3.71 -5.75 -7.25
CA GLY A 10 4.87 -5.93 -6.39
C GLY A 10 4.55 -6.12 -4.90
N VAL A 11 3.36 -5.73 -4.44
CA VAL A 11 2.98 -5.81 -3.01
C VAL A 11 2.19 -7.07 -2.70
N ILE A 12 1.38 -7.57 -3.63
CA ILE A 12 0.46 -8.70 -3.38
C ILE A 12 1.21 -9.98 -3.03
N GLY A 13 2.24 -10.34 -3.83
CA GLY A 13 3.05 -11.54 -3.57
C GLY A 13 3.68 -11.53 -2.18
N PRO A 14 4.46 -10.52 -1.82
CA PRO A 14 5.04 -10.38 -0.47
C PRO A 14 4.03 -10.43 0.67
N LEU A 15 2.83 -9.87 0.53
CA LEU A 15 1.79 -9.96 1.54
C LEU A 15 1.30 -11.40 1.74
N LEU A 16 1.08 -12.13 0.66
CA LEU A 16 0.68 -13.53 0.71
C LEU A 16 1.80 -14.40 1.32
N GLU A 17 3.04 -14.18 0.92
CA GLU A 17 4.23 -14.87 1.46
C GLU A 17 4.43 -14.58 2.96
N ALA A 18 4.09 -13.38 3.41
CA ALA A 18 4.13 -12.99 4.82
C ALA A 18 2.98 -13.61 5.65
N GLY A 19 2.09 -14.41 5.03
CA GLY A 19 1.03 -15.12 5.73
C GLY A 19 -0.24 -14.31 5.95
N ALA A 20 -0.51 -13.29 5.10
CA ALA A 20 -1.78 -12.60 5.16
C ALA A 20 -2.94 -13.58 4.93
N ALA A 21 -3.85 -13.67 5.89
CA ALA A 21 -4.96 -14.62 5.85
C ALA A 21 -5.95 -14.32 4.70
N ARG A 22 -6.08 -13.06 4.35
CA ARG A 22 -6.95 -12.58 3.27
C ARG A 22 -6.34 -11.37 2.58
N VAL A 23 -6.17 -11.44 1.27
CA VAL A 23 -5.76 -10.30 0.45
C VAL A 23 -6.89 -9.93 -0.51
N VAL A 24 -7.38 -8.72 -0.40
CA VAL A 24 -8.45 -8.18 -1.25
C VAL A 24 -7.86 -7.08 -2.12
N ILE A 25 -7.99 -7.24 -3.42
CA ILE A 25 -7.60 -6.26 -4.42
C ILE A 25 -8.84 -5.45 -4.77
N ALA A 26 -8.80 -4.15 -4.56
CA ALA A 26 -9.90 -3.28 -4.88
C ALA A 26 -9.53 -2.25 -5.96
N ASN A 27 -10.45 -2.01 -6.87
CA ASN A 27 -10.30 -1.01 -7.93
C ASN A 27 -11.66 -0.37 -8.21
N ARG A 28 -11.65 0.89 -8.65
CA ARG A 28 -12.88 1.55 -9.15
C ARG A 28 -13.57 0.73 -10.23
N THR A 29 -12.79 0.03 -11.07
CA THR A 29 -13.28 -0.92 -12.07
C THR A 29 -13.09 -2.34 -11.53
N ALA A 30 -14.15 -2.96 -11.02
CA ALA A 30 -14.10 -4.29 -10.42
C ALA A 30 -13.45 -5.36 -11.31
N ALA A 31 -13.71 -5.32 -12.63
CA ALA A 31 -13.12 -6.25 -13.59
C ALA A 31 -11.58 -6.21 -13.57
N LYS A 32 -10.96 -5.03 -13.44
CA LYS A 32 -9.49 -4.91 -13.36
C LYS A 32 -8.94 -5.53 -12.08
N ALA A 33 -9.65 -5.41 -10.97
CA ALA A 33 -9.26 -6.04 -9.72
C ALA A 33 -9.36 -7.57 -9.80
N LYS A 34 -10.42 -8.09 -10.40
CA LYS A 34 -10.62 -9.54 -10.63
C LYS A 34 -9.53 -10.12 -11.51
N THR A 35 -9.28 -9.53 -12.67
CA THR A 35 -8.21 -9.96 -13.58
C THR A 35 -6.83 -9.97 -12.92
N LEU A 36 -6.56 -8.99 -12.06
CA LEU A 36 -5.29 -8.98 -11.33
C LEU A 36 -5.25 -10.09 -10.26
N ALA A 37 -6.35 -10.33 -9.56
CA ALA A 37 -6.44 -11.36 -8.54
C ALA A 37 -6.22 -12.78 -9.10
N GLU A 38 -6.65 -13.05 -10.33
CA GLU A 38 -6.44 -14.34 -11.01
C GLU A 38 -4.95 -14.74 -11.10
N ARG A 39 -4.05 -13.76 -11.06
CA ARG A 39 -2.60 -13.97 -11.11
C ARG A 39 -1.99 -14.34 -9.76
N PHE A 40 -2.75 -14.22 -8.68
CA PHE A 40 -2.27 -14.40 -7.31
C PHE A 40 -3.20 -15.34 -6.54
N PRO A 41 -2.92 -16.65 -6.54
CA PRO A 41 -3.68 -17.60 -5.71
C PRO A 41 -3.72 -17.15 -4.25
N GLY A 42 -4.92 -17.09 -3.67
CA GLY A 42 -5.15 -16.57 -2.32
C GLY A 42 -5.58 -15.11 -2.25
N ALA A 43 -5.60 -14.39 -3.37
CA ALA A 43 -6.16 -13.05 -3.47
C ALA A 43 -7.55 -13.07 -4.12
N SER A 44 -8.39 -12.10 -3.77
CA SER A 44 -9.69 -11.83 -4.40
C SER A 44 -9.75 -10.41 -4.96
N GLY A 45 -10.56 -10.18 -5.98
CA GLY A 45 -10.70 -8.89 -6.64
C GLY A 45 -12.14 -8.39 -6.66
N GLN A 46 -12.35 -7.09 -6.35
CA GLN A 46 -13.68 -6.47 -6.33
C GLN A 46 -13.64 -4.96 -6.55
N GLY A 47 -14.83 -4.35 -6.68
CA GLY A 47 -15.01 -2.89 -6.66
C GLY A 47 -14.89 -2.33 -5.25
N TYR A 48 -14.78 -1.00 -5.13
CA TYR A 48 -14.74 -0.34 -3.81
C TYR A 48 -16.04 -0.55 -3.03
N GLU A 49 -17.17 -0.49 -3.71
CA GLU A 49 -18.50 -0.67 -3.14
C GLU A 49 -18.74 -2.05 -2.53
N GLY A 50 -17.98 -3.05 -2.99
CA GLY A 50 -18.04 -4.42 -2.47
C GLY A 50 -17.10 -4.67 -1.27
N LEU A 51 -16.33 -3.65 -0.83
CA LEU A 51 -15.46 -3.81 0.31
C LEU A 51 -16.27 -3.90 1.60
N ASP A 52 -16.27 -5.07 2.18
CA ASP A 52 -16.88 -5.37 3.47
C ASP A 52 -15.89 -6.01 4.42
N GLY A 53 -16.20 -5.93 5.71
CA GLY A 53 -15.42 -6.55 6.75
C GLY A 53 -14.23 -5.72 7.23
N GLU A 54 -13.49 -6.34 8.10
CA GLU A 54 -12.37 -5.72 8.81
C GLU A 54 -11.05 -6.00 8.09
N PHE A 55 -10.24 -4.96 8.03
CA PHE A 55 -8.87 -5.04 7.51
C PHE A 55 -7.89 -4.57 8.59
N ASP A 56 -6.73 -5.23 8.69
CA ASP A 56 -5.62 -4.81 9.53
C ASP A 56 -4.71 -3.83 8.80
N LEU A 57 -4.62 -3.99 7.47
CA LEU A 57 -3.78 -3.18 6.59
C LEU A 57 -4.56 -2.76 5.34
N VAL A 58 -4.53 -1.48 5.03
CA VAL A 58 -5.03 -0.91 3.76
C VAL A 58 -3.88 -0.23 3.04
N VAL A 59 -3.52 -0.74 1.86
CA VAL A 59 -2.43 -0.20 1.03
C VAL A 59 -3.00 0.60 -0.13
N ASN A 60 -2.65 1.87 -0.24
CA ASN A 60 -2.90 2.66 -1.44
C ASN A 60 -1.70 2.51 -2.40
N ALA A 61 -1.90 1.75 -3.46
CA ALA A 61 -0.93 1.54 -4.53
C ALA A 61 -1.35 2.22 -5.84
N THR A 62 -2.14 3.29 -5.75
CA THR A 62 -2.63 4.00 -6.92
C THR A 62 -1.66 5.10 -7.34
N SER A 63 -1.62 5.39 -8.64
CA SER A 63 -1.01 6.63 -9.16
C SER A 63 -1.85 7.88 -8.79
N ALA A 64 -2.99 7.72 -8.12
CA ALA A 64 -3.83 8.81 -7.66
C ALA A 64 -3.21 9.64 -6.51
N GLY A 65 -2.11 9.20 -5.92
CA GLY A 65 -1.27 10.07 -5.10
C GLY A 65 -0.69 11.26 -5.89
N LEU A 66 -0.75 11.20 -7.22
CA LEU A 66 -0.50 12.33 -8.12
C LEU A 66 -1.79 13.13 -8.44
N ALA A 67 -2.98 12.58 -8.18
CA ALA A 67 -4.26 13.25 -8.26
C ALA A 67 -4.74 13.60 -6.84
N ASP A 68 -5.20 14.81 -6.63
CA ASP A 68 -5.58 15.35 -5.31
C ASP A 68 -6.90 14.77 -4.74
N ALA A 69 -7.15 13.48 -4.95
CA ALA A 69 -8.35 12.80 -4.48
C ALA A 69 -8.03 11.46 -3.80
N ALA A 70 -8.60 11.25 -2.62
CA ALA A 70 -8.60 9.95 -1.96
C ALA A 70 -9.50 8.94 -2.70
N PRO A 71 -9.19 7.62 -2.65
CA PRO A 71 -10.13 6.62 -3.11
C PRO A 71 -11.40 6.65 -2.26
N LEU A 72 -12.57 6.58 -2.90
CA LEU A 72 -13.86 6.52 -2.21
C LEU A 72 -14.04 5.12 -1.61
N LEU A 73 -13.59 4.95 -0.38
CA LEU A 73 -13.73 3.70 0.37
C LEU A 73 -15.02 3.72 1.20
N PRO A 74 -15.69 2.56 1.35
CA PRO A 74 -16.84 2.46 2.24
C PRO A 74 -16.49 2.82 3.68
N PRO A 75 -17.47 3.31 4.46
CA PRO A 75 -17.29 3.54 5.88
C PRO A 75 -16.82 2.27 6.61
N GLY A 76 -15.88 2.41 7.54
CA GLY A 76 -15.35 1.30 8.33
C GLY A 76 -14.14 0.58 7.74
N VAL A 77 -13.82 0.78 6.44
CA VAL A 77 -12.57 0.26 5.85
C VAL A 77 -11.35 0.93 6.49
N LEU A 78 -11.41 2.25 6.68
CA LEU A 78 -10.43 3.00 7.47
C LEU A 78 -11.04 3.26 8.85
N ARG A 79 -10.40 2.76 9.90
CA ARG A 79 -10.87 2.88 11.29
C ARG A 79 -9.70 2.69 12.28
N GLY A 80 -9.96 2.91 13.56
CA GLY A 80 -9.00 2.58 14.60
C GLY A 80 -8.54 1.12 14.53
N GLY A 81 -7.25 0.87 14.76
CA GLY A 81 -6.63 -0.44 14.63
C GLY A 81 -6.07 -0.78 13.24
N VAL A 82 -6.56 -0.13 12.19
CA VAL A 82 -6.03 -0.30 10.82
C VAL A 82 -4.71 0.44 10.65
N LEU A 83 -3.79 -0.15 9.90
CA LEU A 83 -2.65 0.56 9.33
C LEU A 83 -2.97 0.97 7.87
N ALA A 84 -3.08 2.24 7.61
CA ALA A 84 -3.19 2.80 6.27
C ALA A 84 -1.78 3.13 5.74
N TYR A 85 -1.38 2.45 4.69
CA TYR A 85 -0.08 2.60 4.05
C TYR A 85 -0.25 3.20 2.66
N ASP A 86 0.40 4.32 2.39
CA ASP A 86 0.46 4.90 1.05
C ASP A 86 1.83 4.65 0.43
N MET A 87 1.86 4.15 -0.79
CA MET A 87 3.12 3.94 -1.50
C MET A 87 3.78 5.25 -1.98
N VAL A 88 3.03 6.35 -1.98
CA VAL A 88 3.57 7.70 -2.19
C VAL A 88 4.31 8.15 -0.92
N TYR A 89 5.39 8.89 -1.10
CA TYR A 89 6.23 9.43 -0.01
C TYR A 89 6.51 10.93 -0.22
N GLY A 90 7.00 11.58 0.84
CA GLY A 90 7.44 12.97 0.81
C GLY A 90 6.32 14.00 0.95
N ARG A 91 5.07 13.58 1.09
CA ARG A 91 3.92 14.45 1.37
C ARG A 91 2.79 13.68 2.06
N GLU A 92 1.93 14.39 2.75
CA GLU A 92 0.66 13.83 3.19
C GLU A 92 -0.31 13.77 2.01
N THR A 93 -0.79 12.56 1.70
CA THR A 93 -1.77 12.36 0.63
C THR A 93 -3.20 12.48 1.17
N PRO A 94 -4.20 12.78 0.32
CA PRO A 94 -5.60 12.76 0.74
C PRO A 94 -6.02 11.43 1.38
N PHE A 95 -5.49 10.31 0.91
CA PHE A 95 -5.74 8.99 1.51
C PHE A 95 -5.24 8.92 2.96
N LEU A 96 -4.01 9.36 3.24
CA LEU A 96 -3.46 9.36 4.59
C LEU A 96 -4.19 10.35 5.50
N ALA A 97 -4.60 11.51 4.98
CA ALA A 97 -5.39 12.49 5.71
C ALA A 97 -6.77 11.91 6.13
N GLU A 98 -7.47 11.23 5.22
CA GLU A 98 -8.73 10.55 5.53
C GLU A 98 -8.54 9.41 6.54
N ALA A 99 -7.46 8.63 6.39
CA ALA A 99 -7.13 7.56 7.34
C ALA A 99 -6.91 8.09 8.76
N LYS A 100 -6.18 9.21 8.91
CA LYS A 100 -5.99 9.88 10.20
C LYS A 100 -7.31 10.35 10.82
N LYS A 101 -8.20 10.97 10.03
CA LYS A 101 -9.54 11.39 10.49
C LYS A 101 -10.35 10.21 10.98
N ALA A 102 -10.22 9.03 10.35
CA ALA A 102 -10.88 7.80 10.75
C ALA A 102 -10.22 7.08 11.95
N GLY A 103 -9.14 7.63 12.51
CA GLY A 103 -8.41 7.06 13.65
C GLY A 103 -7.44 5.93 13.30
N ALA A 104 -7.17 5.70 12.03
CA ALA A 104 -6.19 4.72 11.58
C ALA A 104 -4.75 5.20 11.84
N ARG A 105 -3.84 4.24 12.05
CA ARG A 105 -2.41 4.52 11.97
C ARG A 105 -2.03 4.73 10.51
N THR A 106 -1.06 5.60 10.25
CA THR A 106 -0.65 5.93 8.88
C THR A 106 0.84 5.71 8.68
N SER A 107 1.23 5.29 7.49
CA SER A 107 2.62 5.22 7.04
C SER A 107 2.69 5.57 5.56
N ASP A 108 3.73 6.29 5.18
CA ASP A 108 4.05 6.59 3.78
C ASP A 108 5.04 5.60 3.17
N GLY A 109 5.31 5.74 1.87
CA GLY A 109 6.20 4.88 1.12
C GLY A 109 7.70 5.16 1.29
N LEU A 110 8.12 6.06 2.18
CA LEU A 110 9.53 6.41 2.34
C LEU A 110 10.38 5.21 2.78
N GLY A 111 9.85 4.40 3.73
CA GLY A 111 10.54 3.18 4.15
C GLY A 111 10.76 2.20 2.99
N MET A 112 9.74 2.00 2.17
CA MET A 112 9.83 1.16 0.98
C MET A 112 10.88 1.68 0.00
N LEU A 113 10.95 2.99 -0.24
CA LEU A 113 11.97 3.61 -1.10
C LEU A 113 13.39 3.30 -0.59
N VAL A 114 13.63 3.47 0.69
CA VAL A 114 14.94 3.23 1.30
C VAL A 114 15.34 1.76 1.21
N GLU A 115 14.42 0.85 1.53
CA GLU A 115 14.68 -0.59 1.44
C GLU A 115 14.91 -1.04 -0.01
N GLN A 116 14.14 -0.53 -0.96
CA GLN A 116 14.34 -0.81 -2.39
C GLN A 116 15.70 -0.31 -2.89
N ALA A 117 16.13 0.87 -2.47
CA ALA A 117 17.45 1.40 -2.81
C ALA A 117 18.57 0.54 -2.20
N ALA A 118 18.41 0.08 -0.97
CA ALA A 118 19.35 -0.80 -0.30
C ALA A 118 19.49 -2.16 -1.01
N GLU A 119 18.37 -2.73 -1.46
CA GLU A 119 18.35 -3.97 -2.22
C GLU A 119 19.06 -3.81 -3.57
N SER A 120 18.78 -2.74 -4.29
CA SER A 120 19.47 -2.42 -5.56
C SER A 120 20.98 -2.26 -5.35
N PHE A 121 21.39 -1.57 -4.30
CA PHE A 121 22.80 -1.39 -3.94
C PHE A 121 23.46 -2.75 -3.64
N PHE A 122 22.77 -3.61 -2.89
CA PHE A 122 23.26 -4.96 -2.59
C PHE A 122 23.46 -5.80 -3.85
N ILE A 123 22.50 -5.78 -4.78
CA ILE A 123 22.59 -6.49 -6.05
C ILE A 123 23.79 -6.00 -6.87
N TRP A 124 24.03 -4.69 -6.91
CA TRP A 124 25.11 -4.11 -7.72
C TRP A 124 26.50 -4.22 -7.07
N ARG A 125 26.57 -4.16 -5.74
CA ARG A 125 27.85 -4.00 -5.01
C ARG A 125 28.16 -5.16 -4.07
N GLY A 126 27.24 -6.08 -3.84
CA GLY A 126 27.41 -7.20 -2.91
C GLY A 126 27.42 -6.81 -1.43
N VAL A 127 27.16 -5.55 -1.10
CA VAL A 127 27.16 -5.02 0.27
C VAL A 127 25.77 -4.46 0.57
N ARG A 128 25.16 -4.91 1.67
CA ARG A 128 23.86 -4.38 2.13
C ARG A 128 24.07 -3.18 3.06
N PRO A 129 23.64 -1.97 2.66
CA PRO A 129 23.76 -0.81 3.53
C PRO A 129 22.76 -0.87 4.70
N GLN A 130 23.07 -0.15 5.78
CA GLN A 130 22.16 0.01 6.90
C GLN A 130 21.07 1.02 6.54
N THR A 131 19.82 0.59 6.54
CA THR A 131 18.65 1.41 6.11
C THR A 131 18.12 2.29 7.23
N ARG A 132 18.13 1.83 8.49
CA ARG A 132 17.57 2.57 9.63
C ARG A 132 18.16 3.97 9.82
N PRO A 133 19.49 4.18 9.80
CA PRO A 133 20.06 5.53 9.92
C PRO A 133 19.67 6.44 8.77
N VAL A 134 19.60 5.90 7.55
CA VAL A 134 19.20 6.65 6.36
C VAL A 134 17.75 7.10 6.48
N LEU A 135 16.85 6.19 6.86
CA LEU A 135 15.44 6.48 7.05
C LEU A 135 15.21 7.53 8.15
N ALA A 136 15.92 7.40 9.29
CA ALA A 136 15.85 8.36 10.38
C ALA A 136 16.28 9.76 9.92
N ARG A 137 17.36 9.87 9.15
CA ARG A 137 17.86 11.14 8.62
C ARG A 137 16.87 11.77 7.64
N LEU A 138 16.28 10.97 6.74
CA LEU A 138 15.30 11.47 5.76
C LEU A 138 13.99 11.93 6.42
N ARG A 139 13.60 11.33 7.53
CA ARG A 139 12.40 11.74 8.30
C ARG A 139 12.63 12.95 9.18
N GLY A 140 13.86 13.17 9.60
CA GLY A 140 14.23 14.32 10.43
C GLY A 140 14.74 15.52 9.62
N ALA A 141 14.80 15.38 8.32
CA ALA A 141 15.27 16.44 7.43
C ALA A 141 14.13 17.38 7.03
#